data_c4f75ccf4058aaf0798685554fd8ad05
#
_entry.id   c4f75ccf4058aaf0798685554fd8ad05
#
_cell.length_a   1.000
_cell.length_b   1.000
_cell.length_c   1.000
_cell.angle_alpha   90.00
_cell.angle_beta   90.00
_cell.angle_gamma   90.00
#
_symmetry.space_group_name_H-M   'P 1'
#
loop_
_entity.id
_entity.type
_entity.pdbx_description
1 polymer ?
#
loop_
_entity_poly.entity_id
_entity_poly.type
_entity_poly.pdbx_seq_one_letter_code
_entity_poly.pdbx_strand_id
1 'polypeptide(L)'
;LAMSYQYQTPGYAKAPTALCEAAEKYIIEKKPELLAICFEEPDHTGHTKGHDTPAYYQMLKELDGYVERILQAIKKAGIWDDTIIIMTADHGGIKTGHGGKTLREMEIPFIISGKNVRKGMEIKESMMQYDTAAMIAYILGLKQPQSWIGRPVKTVFK
;
A
#
# COMPACT_ATOMS: atom_id res chain seq x y z
N LEU A 1 1.26 -12.68 -16.35
CA LEU A 1 1.31 -13.67 -15.26
C LEU A 1 1.64 -12.93 -13.96
N ALA A 2 0.65 -12.74 -13.07
CA ALA A 2 0.89 -12.20 -11.76
C ALA A 2 1.59 -13.28 -10.90
N MET A 3 2.83 -13.05 -10.51
CA MET A 3 3.49 -13.88 -9.50
C MET A 3 3.36 -13.15 -8.16
N SER A 4 2.66 -13.74 -7.20
CA SER A 4 2.67 -13.29 -5.82
C SER A 4 3.86 -13.92 -5.10
N TYR A 5 4.73 -13.11 -4.54
CA TYR A 5 5.78 -13.55 -3.64
C TYR A 5 5.36 -13.16 -2.21
N GLN A 6 5.11 -14.16 -1.38
CA GLN A 6 4.92 -13.94 0.06
C GLN A 6 6.24 -14.21 0.77
N TYR A 7 6.81 -13.18 1.35
CA TYR A 7 7.94 -13.31 2.25
C TYR A 7 7.41 -13.39 3.69
N GLN A 8 7.49 -14.58 4.29
CA GLN A 8 7.19 -14.74 5.71
C GLN A 8 8.48 -14.58 6.50
N THR A 9 8.58 -13.53 7.31
CA THR A 9 9.67 -13.37 8.28
C THR A 9 9.35 -14.15 9.56
N PRO A 10 10.27 -14.97 10.06
CA PRO A 10 10.12 -15.54 11.40
C PRO A 10 10.38 -14.46 12.46
N GLY A 11 9.33 -13.98 13.11
CA GLY A 11 9.38 -13.06 14.27
C GLY A 11 9.19 -11.59 13.95
N TYR A 12 8.28 -10.96 14.67
CA TYR A 12 7.85 -9.56 14.49
C TYR A 12 8.96 -8.50 14.64
N ALA A 13 10.03 -8.78 15.37
CA ALA A 13 11.03 -7.76 15.76
C ALA A 13 12.05 -7.38 14.67
N LYS A 14 12.09 -8.07 13.52
CA LYS A 14 13.02 -7.78 12.42
C LYS A 14 12.31 -7.64 11.06
N ALA A 15 11.01 -7.67 11.08
CA ALA A 15 10.19 -7.80 9.88
C ALA A 15 10.26 -6.63 8.90
N PRO A 16 10.12 -5.34 9.29
CA PRO A 16 10.01 -4.26 8.32
C PRO A 16 11.29 -4.05 7.51
N THR A 17 12.44 -4.10 8.17
CA THR A 17 13.72 -3.94 7.48
C THR A 17 13.98 -5.08 6.50
N ALA A 18 13.79 -6.34 6.91
CA ALA A 18 13.98 -7.49 6.06
C ALA A 18 12.99 -7.55 4.89
N LEU A 19 11.74 -7.18 5.13
CA LEU A 19 10.73 -7.06 4.08
C LEU A 19 11.11 -5.97 3.05
N CYS A 20 11.55 -4.81 3.54
CA CYS A 20 12.00 -3.72 2.69
C CYS A 20 13.21 -4.15 1.82
N GLU A 21 14.22 -4.79 2.40
CA GLU A 21 15.39 -5.31 1.69
C GLU A 21 15.01 -6.35 0.62
N ALA A 22 14.09 -7.26 0.96
CA ALA A 22 13.59 -8.24 0.01
C ALA A 22 12.82 -7.57 -1.15
N ALA A 23 12.00 -6.57 -0.86
CA ALA A 23 11.26 -5.81 -1.86
C ALA A 23 12.21 -5.02 -2.79
N GLU A 24 13.21 -4.31 -2.23
CA GLU A 24 14.24 -3.60 -2.99
C GLU A 24 14.96 -4.53 -3.99
N LYS A 25 15.44 -5.66 -3.47
CA LYS A 25 16.12 -6.67 -4.30
C LYS A 25 15.21 -7.19 -5.40
N TYR A 26 13.98 -7.55 -5.06
CA TYR A 26 13.01 -8.10 -6.01
C TYR A 26 12.66 -7.09 -7.11
N ILE A 27 12.43 -5.82 -6.75
CA ILE A 27 12.17 -4.74 -7.71
C ILE A 27 13.33 -4.59 -8.69
N ILE A 28 14.57 -4.54 -8.20
CA ILE A 28 15.75 -4.32 -9.03
C ILE A 28 16.01 -5.51 -9.95
N GLU A 29 15.88 -6.74 -9.45
CA GLU A 29 16.22 -7.95 -10.20
C GLU A 29 15.10 -8.41 -11.14
N LYS A 30 13.84 -8.27 -10.71
CA LYS A 30 12.69 -8.86 -11.41
C LYS A 30 11.84 -7.86 -12.18
N LYS A 31 11.82 -6.58 -11.76
CA LYS A 31 10.97 -5.54 -12.36
C LYS A 31 9.53 -6.02 -12.55
N PRO A 32 8.85 -6.45 -11.47
CA PRO A 32 7.55 -7.11 -11.57
C PRO A 32 6.48 -6.17 -12.12
N GLU A 33 5.51 -6.72 -12.85
CA GLU A 33 4.33 -5.97 -13.33
C GLU A 33 3.40 -5.58 -12.18
N LEU A 34 3.33 -6.38 -11.12
CA LEU A 34 2.60 -6.10 -9.88
C LEU A 34 3.39 -6.60 -8.69
N LEU A 35 3.57 -5.74 -7.71
CA LEU A 35 4.13 -6.08 -6.40
C LEU A 35 3.26 -5.49 -5.31
N ALA A 36 2.79 -6.32 -4.39
CA ALA A 36 2.14 -5.89 -3.15
C ALA A 36 3.10 -6.10 -1.98
N ILE A 37 3.29 -5.07 -1.17
CA ILE A 37 4.13 -5.09 0.03
C ILE A 37 3.23 -4.72 1.19
N CYS A 38 3.12 -5.60 2.19
CA CYS A 38 2.32 -5.37 3.38
C CYS A 38 3.23 -5.22 4.59
N PHE A 39 3.20 -4.06 5.23
CA PHE A 39 3.88 -3.79 6.50
C PHE A 39 2.89 -3.95 7.64
N GLU A 40 3.19 -4.85 8.57
CA GLU A 40 2.31 -5.16 9.72
C GLU A 40 2.54 -4.23 10.93
N GLU A 41 3.62 -3.44 10.91
CA GLU A 41 4.03 -2.62 12.04
C GLU A 41 3.02 -1.56 12.49
N PRO A 42 2.25 -0.90 11.60
CA PRO A 42 1.21 0.02 12.03
C PRO A 42 0.18 -0.65 12.92
N ASP A 43 -0.31 -1.82 12.52
CA ASP A 43 -1.28 -2.58 13.30
C ASP A 43 -0.68 -3.12 14.60
N HIS A 44 0.48 -3.75 14.54
CA HIS A 44 1.17 -4.24 15.74
C HIS A 44 1.45 -3.13 16.76
N THR A 45 1.88 -1.95 16.32
CA THR A 45 2.11 -0.81 17.20
C THR A 45 0.79 -0.27 17.74
N GLY A 46 -0.25 -0.23 16.92
CA GLY A 46 -1.60 0.12 17.35
C GLY A 46 -2.10 -0.78 18.48
N HIS A 47 -1.96 -2.08 18.35
CA HIS A 47 -2.34 -3.05 19.38
C HIS A 47 -1.51 -2.94 20.67
N THR A 48 -0.22 -2.69 20.58
CA THR A 48 0.70 -2.72 21.73
C THR A 48 0.88 -1.38 22.41
N LYS A 49 0.82 -0.28 21.69
CA LYS A 49 1.08 1.09 22.17
C LYS A 49 -0.12 2.03 22.01
N GLY A 50 -1.13 1.61 21.27
CA GLY A 50 -2.31 2.38 20.95
C GLY A 50 -2.16 3.16 19.65
N HIS A 51 -3.25 3.20 18.87
CA HIS A 51 -3.40 4.08 17.73
C HIS A 51 -3.46 5.55 18.21
N ASP A 52 -3.04 6.48 17.37
CA ASP A 52 -3.06 7.90 17.66
C ASP A 52 -2.21 8.30 18.89
N THR A 53 -1.06 7.62 19.08
CA THR A 53 -0.09 7.88 20.14
C THR A 53 1.25 8.35 19.58
N PRO A 54 2.12 9.00 20.40
CA PRO A 54 3.47 9.37 19.95
C PRO A 54 4.28 8.18 19.43
N ALA A 55 4.13 6.99 20.05
CA ALA A 55 4.79 5.77 19.59
C ALA A 55 4.30 5.31 18.20
N TYR A 56 2.99 5.44 17.95
CA TYR A 56 2.39 5.14 16.66
C TYR A 56 2.90 6.08 15.57
N TYR A 57 2.95 7.38 15.85
CA TYR A 57 3.47 8.37 14.89
C TYR A 57 4.97 8.20 14.63
N GLN A 58 5.75 7.80 15.64
CA GLN A 58 7.16 7.49 15.43
C GLN A 58 7.33 6.28 14.50
N MET A 59 6.53 5.25 14.66
CA MET A 59 6.53 4.08 13.79
C MET A 59 6.12 4.45 12.36
N LEU A 60 5.10 5.30 12.16
CA LEU A 60 4.72 5.78 10.82
C LEU A 60 5.88 6.55 10.15
N LYS A 61 6.65 7.32 10.92
CA LYS A 61 7.84 8.01 10.41
C LYS A 61 8.93 7.04 9.96
N GLU A 62 9.11 5.95 10.70
CA GLU A 62 10.04 4.89 10.31
C GLU A 62 9.58 4.18 9.03
N LEU A 63 8.28 3.91 8.92
CA LEU A 63 7.67 3.32 7.74
C LEU A 63 7.83 4.21 6.50
N ASP A 64 7.69 5.52 6.64
CA ASP A 64 7.96 6.48 5.56
C ASP A 64 9.38 6.34 5.01
N GLY A 65 10.36 6.08 5.88
CA GLY A 65 11.73 5.76 5.47
C GLY A 65 11.85 4.47 4.64
N TYR A 66 11.04 3.44 4.94
CA TYR A 66 11.01 2.24 4.10
C TYR A 66 10.33 2.49 2.76
N VAL A 67 9.29 3.29 2.73
CA VAL A 67 8.66 3.74 1.48
C VAL A 67 9.67 4.47 0.60
N GLU A 68 10.44 5.41 1.14
CA GLU A 68 11.48 6.12 0.39
C GLU A 68 12.51 5.13 -0.21
N ARG A 69 12.95 4.13 0.54
CA ARG A 69 13.87 3.10 0.03
C ARG A 69 13.28 2.34 -1.15
N ILE A 70 12.00 1.97 -1.10
CA ILE A 70 11.29 1.31 -2.19
C ILE A 70 11.22 2.22 -3.43
N LEU A 71 10.92 3.52 -3.24
CA LEU A 71 10.90 4.49 -4.33
C LEU A 71 12.29 4.61 -5.01
N GLN A 72 13.36 4.60 -4.22
CA GLN A 72 14.74 4.61 -4.76
C GLN A 72 15.06 3.31 -5.50
N ALA A 73 14.58 2.16 -5.03
CA ALA A 73 14.75 0.89 -5.74
C ALA A 73 14.06 0.89 -7.11
N ILE A 74 12.85 1.46 -7.22
CA ILE A 74 12.12 1.64 -8.49
C ILE A 74 12.92 2.52 -9.46
N LYS A 75 13.48 3.64 -8.98
CA LYS A 75 14.36 4.51 -9.77
C LYS A 75 15.62 3.78 -10.23
N LYS A 76 16.29 3.06 -9.32
CA LYS A 76 17.49 2.26 -9.61
C LYS A 76 17.23 1.14 -10.61
N ALA A 77 16.05 0.56 -10.59
CA ALA A 77 15.62 -0.43 -11.55
C ALA A 77 15.36 0.15 -12.96
N GLY A 78 15.28 1.48 -13.09
CA GLY A 78 14.99 2.18 -14.35
C GLY A 78 13.55 2.02 -14.84
N ILE A 79 12.61 1.80 -13.92
CA ILE A 79 11.17 1.61 -14.24
C ILE A 79 10.26 2.71 -13.67
N TRP A 80 10.87 3.79 -13.17
CA TRP A 80 10.14 4.89 -12.51
C TRP A 80 9.02 5.49 -13.38
N ASP A 81 9.33 5.77 -14.64
CA ASP A 81 8.37 6.42 -15.55
C ASP A 81 7.25 5.50 -16.04
N ASP A 82 7.40 4.20 -15.81
CA ASP A 82 6.41 3.17 -16.14
C ASP A 82 5.65 2.64 -14.92
N THR A 83 5.96 3.15 -13.72
CA THR A 83 5.39 2.65 -12.47
C THR A 83 4.22 3.51 -12.00
N ILE A 84 3.19 2.85 -11.46
CA ILE A 84 2.14 3.45 -10.64
C ILE A 84 2.29 2.89 -9.24
N ILE A 85 2.26 3.78 -8.24
CA ILE A 85 2.40 3.46 -6.83
C ILE A 85 1.06 3.72 -6.16
N ILE A 86 0.55 2.76 -5.43
CA ILE A 86 -0.63 2.87 -4.58
C ILE A 86 -0.21 2.61 -3.14
N MET A 87 -0.57 3.52 -2.23
CA MET A 87 -0.47 3.33 -0.78
C MET A 87 -1.87 3.32 -0.20
N THR A 88 -2.16 2.30 0.57
CA THR A 88 -3.45 2.13 1.24
C THR A 88 -3.27 1.27 2.49
N ALA A 89 -4.33 1.05 3.23
CA ALA A 89 -4.38 0.15 4.38
C ALA A 89 -5.59 -0.77 4.26
N ASP A 90 -5.63 -1.81 5.07
CA ASP A 90 -6.75 -2.74 5.17
C ASP A 90 -7.82 -2.24 6.15
N HIS A 91 -7.45 -1.51 7.18
CA HIS A 91 -8.35 -0.87 8.16
C HIS A 91 -7.66 0.31 8.86
N GLY A 92 -8.44 1.08 9.60
CA GLY A 92 -7.97 2.04 10.57
C GLY A 92 -7.91 1.42 11.98
N GLY A 93 -7.88 2.25 13.04
CA GLY A 93 -7.84 1.74 14.40
C GLY A 93 -8.20 2.80 15.45
N ILE A 94 -8.56 2.33 16.63
CA ILE A 94 -8.88 3.17 17.79
C ILE A 94 -8.37 2.53 19.08
N LYS A 95 -7.76 3.32 19.96
CA LYS A 95 -7.14 2.80 21.19
C LYS A 95 -6.15 1.68 20.84
N THR A 96 -6.36 0.48 21.33
CA THR A 96 -5.50 -0.69 21.08
C THR A 96 -6.18 -1.75 20.20
N GLY A 97 -7.18 -1.37 19.38
CA GLY A 97 -7.92 -2.33 18.58
C GLY A 97 -8.53 -1.74 17.31
N HIS A 98 -9.22 -2.59 16.59
CA HIS A 98 -9.96 -2.29 15.36
C HIS A 98 -11.10 -3.32 15.17
N GLY A 99 -11.85 -3.22 14.06
CA GLY A 99 -12.93 -4.15 13.70
C GLY A 99 -14.32 -3.68 14.15
N GLY A 100 -14.43 -2.51 14.76
CA GLY A 100 -15.69 -1.85 15.05
C GLY A 100 -16.27 -1.09 13.86
N LYS A 101 -17.25 -0.23 14.13
CA LYS A 101 -18.00 0.53 13.10
C LYS A 101 -17.76 2.04 13.18
N THR A 102 -16.71 2.48 13.87
CA THR A 102 -16.34 3.89 13.93
C THR A 102 -15.61 4.30 12.66
N LEU A 103 -15.70 5.58 12.29
CA LEU A 103 -14.93 6.10 11.13
C LEU A 103 -13.44 5.85 11.31
N ARG A 104 -12.91 6.02 12.53
CA ARG A 104 -11.47 5.78 12.81
C ARG A 104 -11.01 4.36 12.53
N GLU A 105 -11.91 3.38 12.59
CA GLU A 105 -11.62 1.97 12.30
C GLU A 105 -11.86 1.62 10.83
N MET A 106 -12.74 2.35 10.15
CA MET A 106 -13.17 2.07 8.78
C MET A 106 -12.47 2.92 7.72
N GLU A 107 -12.09 4.16 8.06
CA GLU A 107 -11.38 5.03 7.12
C GLU A 107 -9.93 4.60 6.95
N ILE A 108 -9.51 4.53 5.69
CA ILE A 108 -8.15 4.19 5.29
C ILE A 108 -7.63 5.23 4.30
N PRO A 109 -6.31 5.48 4.27
CA PRO A 109 -5.73 6.33 3.26
C PRO A 109 -5.78 5.65 1.88
N PHE A 110 -5.92 6.43 0.83
CA PHE A 110 -5.67 6.00 -0.54
C PHE A 110 -4.87 7.06 -1.26
N ILE A 111 -3.63 6.73 -1.58
CA ILE A 111 -2.70 7.61 -2.27
C ILE A 111 -2.27 6.91 -3.55
N ILE A 112 -2.36 7.60 -4.68
CA ILE A 112 -1.93 7.08 -5.97
C ILE A 112 -1.02 8.08 -6.67
N SER A 113 0.07 7.60 -7.23
CA SER A 113 1.04 8.42 -7.97
C SER A 113 1.72 7.61 -9.07
N GLY A 114 2.24 8.26 -10.09
CA GLY A 114 3.05 7.64 -11.14
C GLY A 114 2.57 7.91 -12.55
N LYS A 115 2.81 6.94 -13.44
CA LYS A 115 2.52 7.04 -14.87
C LYS A 115 1.04 7.39 -15.14
N ASN A 116 0.83 8.46 -15.90
CA ASN A 116 -0.50 8.95 -16.30
C ASN A 116 -1.43 9.36 -15.13
N VAL A 117 -0.96 9.38 -13.89
CA VAL A 117 -1.74 9.88 -12.76
C VAL A 117 -1.70 11.40 -12.72
N ARG A 118 -2.84 12.04 -12.44
CA ARG A 118 -2.95 13.50 -12.26
C ARG A 118 -2.26 13.90 -10.95
N LYS A 119 -1.44 14.95 -11.00
CA LYS A 119 -0.72 15.44 -9.82
C LYS A 119 -1.56 16.46 -9.04
N GLY A 120 -1.42 16.45 -7.72
CA GLY A 120 -2.01 17.46 -6.83
C GLY A 120 -3.54 17.47 -6.83
N MET A 121 -4.17 16.35 -7.15
CA MET A 121 -5.62 16.22 -7.15
C MET A 121 -6.08 15.46 -5.90
N GLU A 122 -7.22 15.86 -5.39
CA GLU A 122 -7.95 15.12 -4.37
C GLU A 122 -9.03 14.27 -5.04
N ILE A 123 -9.12 13.00 -4.64
CA ILE A 123 -10.19 12.10 -5.08
C ILE A 123 -11.47 12.52 -4.37
N LYS A 124 -12.49 12.90 -5.13
CA LYS A 124 -13.79 13.36 -4.62
C LYS A 124 -14.83 12.23 -4.57
N GLU A 125 -14.61 11.18 -5.32
CA GLU A 125 -15.47 10.01 -5.31
C GLU A 125 -15.29 9.20 -4.03
N SER A 126 -16.39 8.67 -3.51
CA SER A 126 -16.31 7.69 -2.42
C SER A 126 -15.64 6.42 -2.92
N MET A 127 -14.62 6.00 -2.19
CA MET A 127 -13.90 4.75 -2.44
C MET A 127 -14.13 3.77 -1.30
N MET A 128 -14.26 2.52 -1.66
CA MET A 128 -14.30 1.39 -0.74
C MET A 128 -12.99 0.59 -0.88
N GLN A 129 -12.59 -0.09 0.17
CA GLN A 129 -11.36 -0.90 0.17
C GLN A 129 -11.27 -1.85 -1.04
N TYR A 130 -12.36 -2.49 -1.42
CA TYR A 130 -12.43 -3.42 -2.56
C TYR A 130 -12.27 -2.73 -3.93
N ASP A 131 -12.37 -1.39 -4.00
CA ASP A 131 -12.11 -0.63 -5.24
C ASP A 131 -10.62 -0.65 -5.59
N THR A 132 -9.73 -0.88 -4.62
CA THR A 132 -8.29 -1.01 -4.86
C THR A 132 -7.98 -2.14 -5.84
N ALA A 133 -8.61 -3.30 -5.69
CA ALA A 133 -8.43 -4.41 -6.63
C ALA A 133 -8.95 -4.07 -8.03
N ALA A 134 -10.08 -3.36 -8.13
CA ALA A 134 -10.62 -2.88 -9.39
C ALA A 134 -9.71 -1.84 -10.07
N MET A 135 -9.07 -0.95 -9.27
CA MET A 135 -8.05 -0.01 -9.75
C MET A 135 -6.84 -0.74 -10.34
N ILE A 136 -6.32 -1.76 -9.65
CA ILE A 136 -5.19 -2.56 -10.13
C ILE A 136 -5.55 -3.27 -11.43
N ALA A 137 -6.73 -3.90 -11.52
CA ALA A 137 -7.19 -4.55 -12.74
C ALA A 137 -7.29 -3.56 -13.90
N TYR A 138 -7.83 -2.36 -13.65
CA TYR A 138 -7.93 -1.30 -14.66
C TYR A 138 -6.55 -0.83 -15.15
N ILE A 139 -5.60 -0.57 -14.22
CA ILE A 139 -4.23 -0.14 -14.54
C ILE A 139 -3.51 -1.18 -15.41
N LEU A 140 -3.69 -2.46 -15.10
CA LEU A 140 -3.05 -3.56 -15.84
C LEU A 140 -3.81 -3.99 -17.11
N GLY A 141 -4.91 -3.32 -17.45
CA GLY A 141 -5.73 -3.67 -18.62
C GLY A 141 -6.42 -5.04 -18.49
N LEU A 142 -6.62 -5.52 -17.28
CA LEU A 142 -7.25 -6.81 -17.01
C LEU A 142 -8.77 -6.68 -16.98
N LYS A 143 -9.46 -7.72 -17.47
CA LYS A 143 -10.90 -7.81 -17.32
C LYS A 143 -11.25 -8.12 -15.86
N GLN A 144 -12.03 -7.25 -15.24
CA GLN A 144 -12.51 -7.46 -13.89
C GLN A 144 -13.42 -8.72 -13.82
N PRO A 145 -13.22 -9.60 -12.81
CA PRO A 145 -14.11 -10.73 -12.59
C PRO A 145 -15.57 -10.27 -12.37
N GLN A 146 -16.52 -11.02 -12.90
CA GLN A 146 -17.95 -10.66 -12.81
C GLN A 146 -18.47 -10.57 -11.37
N SER A 147 -17.89 -11.31 -10.45
CA SER A 147 -18.25 -11.30 -9.02
C SER A 147 -17.74 -10.07 -8.25
N TRP A 148 -16.84 -9.29 -8.83
CA TRP A 148 -16.31 -8.10 -8.14
C TRP A 148 -17.27 -6.93 -8.29
N ILE A 149 -17.59 -6.30 -7.15
CA ILE A 149 -18.41 -5.09 -7.10
C ILE A 149 -17.61 -3.80 -7.10
N GLY A 150 -16.29 -3.89 -6.92
CA GLY A 150 -15.38 -2.75 -6.89
C GLY A 150 -15.35 -2.00 -8.22
N ARG A 151 -15.12 -0.69 -8.15
CA ARG A 151 -15.11 0.22 -9.30
C ARG A 151 -13.81 1.01 -9.36
N PRO A 152 -13.12 1.05 -10.51
CA PRO A 152 -11.93 1.90 -10.63
C PRO A 152 -12.33 3.38 -10.69
N VAL A 153 -11.66 4.22 -9.91
CA VAL A 153 -11.78 5.68 -9.95
C VAL A 153 -10.93 6.21 -11.11
N LYS A 154 -11.53 6.28 -12.30
CA LYS A 154 -10.81 6.65 -13.54
C LYS A 154 -10.43 8.10 -13.63
N THR A 155 -11.08 8.98 -12.86
CA THR A 155 -10.82 10.42 -12.84
C THR A 155 -9.41 10.79 -12.36
N VAL A 156 -8.72 9.87 -11.67
CA VAL A 156 -7.32 10.08 -11.23
C VAL A 156 -6.32 10.04 -12.39
N PHE A 157 -6.70 9.51 -13.55
CA PHE A 157 -5.82 9.43 -14.72
C PHE A 157 -5.99 10.64 -15.67
N LYS A 158 -4.93 10.90 -16.46
CA LYS A 158 -4.92 11.94 -17.51
C LYS A 158 -5.68 11.49 -18.74
#